data_bdba5b7f11ccb57f26b3210e09c5a517
#
_entry.id   bdba5b7f11ccb57f26b3210e09c5a517
#
_cell.length_a   1.000
_cell.length_b   1.000
_cell.length_c   1.000
_cell.angle_alpha   90.00
_cell.angle_beta   90.00
_cell.angle_gamma   90.00
#
_symmetry.space_group_name_H-M   'P 1'
#
loop_
_entity.id
_entity.type
_entity.pdbx_description
1 polymer ?
#
loop_
_entity_poly.entity_id
_entity_poly.type
_entity_poly.pdbx_seq_one_letter_code
_entity_poly.pdbx_strand_id
1 'polypeptide(L)'
;MDCDIGQMDVDLCKRYAAVMPRYPRPLSSRLPHVGTTIFTVMSALAQECGAINLSQGFPDFDAPAELLDSLDRATRAGHNQYAPMAGLPVLREAIAAKAAALYGAQYDLASEVTVTAGATQALFTAIAALVHPGDEVIVFTPVYDSYAPAIELQGGKVVYADLAPPAYRPDWAAVAALVTPRTRMIVVNSPHNPTGSVWTADDLAALAHIVRDTDIVVLSDEVYEHMVYDGVRHESVMRHPELLERSIVVSSFGKT
;
A
#
# COMPACT_ATOMS: atom_id res chain seq x y z
N MET A 1 -32.59 4.03 27.83
CA MET A 1 -33.41 4.15 26.60
C MET A 1 -32.69 3.30 25.56
N ASP A 2 -33.09 2.03 25.50
CA ASP A 2 -32.54 1.10 24.51
C ASP A 2 -33.16 1.45 23.17
N CYS A 3 -32.34 1.94 22.26
CA CYS A 3 -32.75 2.17 20.88
C CYS A 3 -32.62 0.82 20.16
N ASP A 4 -33.71 0.09 20.05
CA ASP A 4 -33.81 -1.16 19.31
C ASP A 4 -33.73 -0.84 17.80
N ILE A 5 -32.56 -1.06 17.19
CA ILE A 5 -32.32 -0.87 15.74
C ILE A 5 -32.79 -2.09 14.94
N GLY A 6 -33.51 -3.03 15.57
CA GLY A 6 -33.85 -4.36 15.02
C GLY A 6 -35.03 -4.46 14.06
N GLN A 7 -35.79 -3.41 13.80
CA GLN A 7 -36.84 -3.40 12.79
C GLN A 7 -36.87 -2.09 12.02
N MET A 8 -35.94 -1.95 11.08
CA MET A 8 -36.07 -0.90 10.07
C MET A 8 -37.31 -1.23 9.23
N ASP A 9 -38.31 -0.37 9.31
CA ASP A 9 -39.58 -0.55 8.59
C ASP A 9 -39.31 -0.70 7.08
N VAL A 10 -39.54 -1.91 6.57
CA VAL A 10 -39.34 -2.27 5.15
C VAL A 10 -40.20 -1.38 4.24
N ASP A 11 -41.34 -0.90 4.74
CA ASP A 11 -42.20 0.01 3.98
C ASP A 11 -41.65 1.43 3.96
N LEU A 12 -40.91 1.87 4.98
CA LEU A 12 -40.17 3.12 4.98
C LEU A 12 -39.04 3.07 3.93
N CYS A 13 -38.26 2.00 3.88
CA CYS A 13 -37.26 1.80 2.84
C CYS A 13 -37.84 1.77 1.43
N LYS A 14 -39.01 1.16 1.23
CA LYS A 14 -39.72 1.17 -0.07
C LYS A 14 -40.20 2.56 -0.45
N ARG A 15 -40.72 3.36 0.49
CA ARG A 15 -41.14 4.75 0.27
C ARG A 15 -39.98 5.65 -0.09
N TYR A 16 -38.82 5.51 0.58
CA TYR A 16 -37.60 6.27 0.24
C TYR A 16 -36.99 5.83 -1.09
N ALA A 17 -37.01 4.53 -1.41
CA ALA A 17 -36.54 4.04 -2.71
C ALA A 17 -37.37 4.58 -3.89
N ALA A 18 -38.66 4.91 -3.67
CA ALA A 18 -39.51 5.48 -4.70
C ALA A 18 -39.28 6.99 -4.93
N VAL A 19 -38.61 7.68 -4.01
CA VAL A 19 -38.37 9.14 -4.05
C VAL A 19 -36.91 9.48 -4.38
N MET A 20 -35.99 8.49 -4.39
CA MET A 20 -34.61 8.77 -4.80
C MET A 20 -34.56 9.16 -6.27
N PRO A 21 -34.02 10.34 -6.59
CA PRO A 21 -33.84 10.73 -7.98
C PRO A 21 -32.91 9.69 -8.65
N ARG A 22 -33.43 9.01 -9.66
CA ARG A 22 -32.59 8.09 -10.46
C ARG A 22 -31.72 8.92 -11.39
N TYR A 23 -30.43 8.70 -11.30
CA TYR A 23 -29.52 9.29 -12.27
C TYR A 23 -29.97 8.86 -13.70
N PRO A 24 -30.17 9.81 -14.61
CA PRO A 24 -30.85 9.51 -15.89
C PRO A 24 -30.01 8.68 -16.86
N ARG A 25 -28.69 8.53 -16.57
CA ARG A 25 -27.77 7.72 -17.37
C ARG A 25 -27.03 6.75 -16.44
N PRO A 26 -26.75 5.51 -16.89
CA PRO A 26 -25.93 4.61 -16.09
C PRO A 26 -24.55 5.24 -15.86
N LEU A 27 -24.09 5.20 -14.60
CA LEU A 27 -22.73 5.60 -14.28
C LEU A 27 -21.77 4.53 -14.83
N SER A 28 -20.79 4.95 -15.61
CA SER A 28 -19.72 4.08 -16.09
C SER A 28 -18.51 4.19 -15.18
N SER A 29 -17.97 3.07 -14.77
CA SER A 29 -16.69 3.03 -14.05
C SER A 29 -15.52 3.29 -15.00
N ARG A 30 -14.52 4.04 -14.56
CA ARG A 30 -13.22 4.11 -15.24
C ARG A 30 -12.42 2.80 -15.14
N LEU A 31 -12.83 1.92 -14.21
CA LEU A 31 -12.25 0.60 -13.97
C LEU A 31 -13.36 -0.47 -14.13
N PRO A 32 -13.86 -0.73 -15.35
CA PRO A 32 -15.02 -1.61 -15.57
C PRO A 32 -14.74 -3.07 -15.19
N HIS A 33 -13.48 -3.46 -15.09
CA HIS A 33 -13.05 -4.83 -14.74
C HIS A 33 -12.70 -5.01 -13.26
N VAL A 34 -12.70 -3.92 -12.47
CA VAL A 34 -12.45 -3.99 -11.03
C VAL A 34 -13.77 -4.21 -10.31
N GLY A 35 -13.88 -5.35 -9.65
CA GLY A 35 -15.03 -5.74 -8.84
C GLY A 35 -14.71 -5.84 -7.35
N THR A 36 -15.51 -6.63 -6.65
CA THR A 36 -15.26 -6.97 -5.24
C THR A 36 -13.95 -7.75 -5.12
N THR A 37 -13.11 -7.38 -4.15
CA THR A 37 -11.82 -8.05 -3.97
C THR A 37 -11.98 -9.50 -3.54
N ILE A 38 -11.02 -10.34 -3.87
CA ILE A 38 -11.01 -11.75 -3.46
C ILE A 38 -11.04 -11.87 -1.93
N PHE A 39 -10.44 -10.95 -1.20
CA PHE A 39 -10.47 -10.91 0.27
C PHE A 39 -11.90 -10.78 0.81
N THR A 40 -12.69 -9.88 0.25
CA THR A 40 -14.10 -9.70 0.64
C THR A 40 -14.92 -10.94 0.32
N VAL A 41 -14.74 -11.51 -0.89
CA VAL A 41 -15.48 -12.70 -1.33
C VAL A 41 -15.19 -13.91 -0.43
N MET A 42 -13.90 -14.17 -0.17
CA MET A 42 -13.49 -15.33 0.64
C MET A 42 -13.83 -15.16 2.11
N SER A 43 -13.73 -13.94 2.65
CA SER A 43 -14.14 -13.68 4.04
C SER A 43 -15.65 -13.86 4.23
N ALA A 44 -16.47 -13.40 3.29
CA ALA A 44 -17.91 -13.63 3.32
C ALA A 44 -18.25 -15.13 3.21
N LEU A 45 -17.59 -15.86 2.33
CA LEU A 45 -17.77 -17.30 2.18
C LEU A 45 -17.38 -18.07 3.45
N ALA A 46 -16.26 -17.72 4.07
CA ALA A 46 -15.82 -18.34 5.32
C ALA A 46 -16.84 -18.10 6.43
N GLN A 47 -17.41 -16.90 6.53
CA GLN A 47 -18.46 -16.59 7.49
C GLN A 47 -19.75 -17.37 7.21
N GLU A 48 -20.19 -17.44 5.96
CA GLU A 48 -21.37 -18.18 5.54
C GLU A 48 -21.27 -19.69 5.86
N CYS A 49 -20.08 -20.25 5.63
CA CYS A 49 -19.81 -21.67 5.90
C CYS A 49 -19.44 -21.98 7.35
N GLY A 50 -19.33 -20.98 8.23
CA GLY A 50 -18.81 -21.16 9.59
C GLY A 50 -17.37 -21.69 9.63
N ALA A 51 -16.58 -21.42 8.58
CA ALA A 51 -15.21 -21.90 8.44
C ALA A 51 -14.18 -20.93 9.07
N ILE A 52 -13.00 -21.48 9.40
CA ILE A 52 -11.86 -20.65 9.80
C ILE A 52 -11.41 -19.87 8.57
N ASN A 53 -11.37 -18.52 8.68
CA ASN A 53 -10.92 -17.66 7.60
C ASN A 53 -9.39 -17.64 7.52
N LEU A 54 -8.83 -18.36 6.55
CA LEU A 54 -7.40 -18.36 6.24
C LEU A 54 -7.05 -17.54 4.98
N SER A 55 -8.03 -16.86 4.39
CA SER A 55 -7.83 -16.11 3.14
C SER A 55 -7.20 -14.74 3.36
N GLN A 56 -7.31 -14.19 4.56
CA GLN A 56 -6.72 -12.91 4.94
C GLN A 56 -6.14 -13.00 6.35
N GLY A 57 -4.91 -12.53 6.53
CA GLY A 57 -4.28 -12.46 7.84
C GLY A 57 -4.92 -11.35 8.69
N PHE A 58 -5.46 -11.74 9.84
CA PHE A 58 -5.88 -10.84 10.90
C PHE A 58 -5.11 -11.17 12.18
N PRO A 59 -4.66 -10.17 12.95
CA PRO A 59 -4.21 -10.43 14.30
C PRO A 59 -5.33 -11.05 15.13
N ASP A 60 -5.02 -12.11 15.87
CA ASP A 60 -5.93 -12.74 16.84
C ASP A 60 -5.63 -12.30 18.29
N PHE A 61 -4.96 -11.17 18.41
CA PHE A 61 -4.57 -10.54 19.67
C PHE A 61 -4.89 -9.04 19.63
N ASP A 62 -5.11 -8.46 20.80
CA ASP A 62 -5.41 -7.04 20.95
C ASP A 62 -4.16 -6.17 20.73
N ALA A 63 -4.40 -4.89 20.41
CA ALA A 63 -3.34 -3.89 20.38
C ALA A 63 -2.67 -3.76 21.76
N PRO A 64 -1.35 -3.44 21.84
CA PRO A 64 -0.68 -3.23 23.12
C PRO A 64 -1.38 -2.19 23.99
N ALA A 65 -1.53 -2.49 25.30
CA ALA A 65 -2.23 -1.62 26.23
C ALA A 65 -1.63 -0.20 26.27
N GLU A 66 -0.31 -0.08 26.18
CA GLU A 66 0.39 1.21 26.14
C GLU A 66 -0.02 2.06 24.93
N LEU A 67 -0.31 1.43 23.78
CA LEU A 67 -0.78 2.14 22.61
C LEU A 67 -2.21 2.65 22.81
N LEU A 68 -3.10 1.82 23.36
CA LEU A 68 -4.48 2.19 23.68
C LEU A 68 -4.54 3.32 24.71
N ASP A 69 -3.75 3.22 25.77
CA ASP A 69 -3.65 4.25 26.81
C ASP A 69 -3.10 5.56 26.25
N SER A 70 -2.15 5.49 25.31
CA SER A 70 -1.58 6.67 24.66
C SER A 70 -2.61 7.36 23.78
N LEU A 71 -3.40 6.60 23.04
CA LEU A 71 -4.51 7.12 22.24
C LEU A 71 -5.57 7.83 23.12
N ASP A 72 -5.99 7.18 24.20
CA ASP A 72 -6.97 7.77 25.15
C ASP A 72 -6.43 9.06 25.77
N ARG A 73 -5.18 9.06 26.23
CA ARG A 73 -4.54 10.27 26.77
C ARG A 73 -4.48 11.40 25.74
N ALA A 74 -4.07 11.12 24.51
CA ALA A 74 -3.98 12.12 23.45
C ALA A 74 -5.37 12.70 23.12
N THR A 75 -6.38 11.84 23.03
CA THR A 75 -7.77 12.24 22.76
C THR A 75 -8.31 13.15 23.87
N ARG A 76 -8.11 12.77 25.15
CA ARG A 76 -8.53 13.58 26.31
C ARG A 76 -7.74 14.87 26.49
N ALA A 77 -6.50 14.90 26.04
CA ALA A 77 -5.66 16.09 26.02
C ALA A 77 -6.05 17.09 24.92
N GLY A 78 -7.04 16.77 24.08
CA GLY A 78 -7.56 17.67 23.06
C GLY A 78 -6.83 17.62 21.71
N HIS A 79 -6.01 16.59 21.46
CA HIS A 79 -5.38 16.36 20.15
C HIS A 79 -6.38 15.84 19.11
N ASN A 80 -7.50 16.57 18.91
CA ASN A 80 -8.61 16.17 18.06
C ASN A 80 -8.87 17.15 16.91
N GLN A 81 -7.96 18.11 16.72
CA GLN A 81 -8.09 19.12 15.67
C GLN A 81 -7.38 18.68 14.39
N TYR A 82 -7.58 19.43 13.32
CA TYR A 82 -6.96 19.18 12.04
C TYR A 82 -5.42 19.15 12.17
N ALA A 83 -4.84 18.07 11.66
CA ALA A 83 -3.39 18.02 11.49
C ALA A 83 -2.95 18.81 10.26
N PRO A 84 -1.70 19.30 10.22
CA PRO A 84 -1.11 19.78 8.97
C PRO A 84 -1.19 18.74 7.85
N MET A 85 -1.32 19.19 6.59
CA MET A 85 -1.50 18.29 5.45
C MET A 85 -0.42 17.21 5.31
N ALA A 86 0.84 17.55 5.63
CA ALA A 86 1.94 16.58 5.62
C ALA A 86 2.03 15.71 6.89
N GLY A 87 1.16 15.94 7.86
CA GLY A 87 1.18 15.27 9.17
C GLY A 87 1.81 16.13 10.29
N LEU A 88 1.57 15.71 11.52
CA LEU A 88 2.13 16.42 12.70
C LEU A 88 3.67 16.40 12.66
N PRO A 89 4.33 17.54 12.95
CA PRO A 89 5.80 17.61 12.93
C PRO A 89 6.46 16.56 13.82
N VAL A 90 5.98 16.37 15.05
CA VAL A 90 6.53 15.38 15.99
C VAL A 90 6.46 13.95 15.46
N LEU A 91 5.41 13.60 14.71
CA LEU A 91 5.31 12.28 14.09
C LEU A 91 6.28 12.14 12.92
N ARG A 92 6.41 13.17 12.09
CA ARG A 92 7.34 13.19 10.96
C ARG A 92 8.80 13.12 11.43
N GLU A 93 9.13 13.81 12.54
CA GLU A 93 10.42 13.71 13.21
C GLU A 93 10.71 12.29 13.68
N ALA A 94 9.73 11.62 14.30
CA ALA A 94 9.87 10.23 14.73
C ALA A 94 10.05 9.26 13.55
N ILE A 95 9.35 9.48 12.43
CA ILE A 95 9.51 8.69 11.20
C ILE A 95 10.93 8.87 10.64
N ALA A 96 11.40 10.09 10.50
CA ALA A 96 12.76 10.35 10.00
C ALA A 96 13.84 9.80 10.93
N ALA A 97 13.66 9.92 12.24
CA ALA A 97 14.56 9.31 13.23
C ALA A 97 14.59 7.79 13.13
N LYS A 98 13.44 7.12 12.91
CA LYS A 98 13.35 5.68 12.65
C LYS A 98 14.13 5.32 11.38
N ALA A 99 13.93 6.03 10.28
CA ALA A 99 14.62 5.78 9.01
C ALA A 99 16.15 5.93 9.17
N ALA A 100 16.59 6.97 9.86
CA ALA A 100 18.01 7.19 10.16
C ALA A 100 18.60 6.06 11.02
N ALA A 101 17.89 5.64 12.07
CA ALA A 101 18.36 4.62 13.00
C ALA A 101 18.43 3.22 12.37
N LEU A 102 17.43 2.85 11.56
CA LEU A 102 17.34 1.52 10.98
C LEU A 102 18.09 1.38 9.65
N TYR A 103 18.10 2.42 8.84
CA TYR A 103 18.55 2.36 7.45
C TYR A 103 19.65 3.34 7.10
N GLY A 104 19.95 4.30 7.98
CA GLY A 104 20.94 5.35 7.74
C GLY A 104 20.45 6.49 6.83
N ALA A 105 19.18 6.45 6.43
CA ALA A 105 18.60 7.46 5.55
C ALA A 105 18.33 8.78 6.30
N GLN A 106 18.66 9.89 5.67
CA GLN A 106 18.38 11.23 6.19
C GLN A 106 17.32 11.90 5.31
N TYR A 107 16.25 12.39 5.92
CA TYR A 107 15.15 13.04 5.23
C TYR A 107 14.97 14.48 5.70
N ASP A 108 14.75 15.39 4.77
CA ASP A 108 14.29 16.75 5.08
C ASP A 108 12.81 16.70 5.51
N LEU A 109 12.59 17.07 6.78
CA LEU A 109 11.23 17.09 7.33
C LEU A 109 10.30 18.08 6.63
N ALA A 110 10.84 19.13 6.02
CA ALA A 110 10.00 20.12 5.35
C ALA A 110 9.35 19.57 4.07
N SER A 111 10.04 18.69 3.35
CA SER A 111 9.69 18.28 1.99
C SER A 111 9.60 16.78 1.72
N GLU A 112 10.20 15.91 2.57
CA GLU A 112 10.41 14.50 2.20
C GLU A 112 9.63 13.49 3.06
N VAL A 113 8.90 13.96 4.07
CA VAL A 113 8.09 13.06 4.92
C VAL A 113 6.63 13.49 4.92
N THR A 114 5.73 12.60 4.53
CA THR A 114 4.28 12.84 4.51
C THR A 114 3.55 11.68 5.19
N VAL A 115 2.62 12.01 6.08
CA VAL A 115 1.71 11.04 6.72
C VAL A 115 0.40 11.01 5.95
N THR A 116 -0.07 9.79 5.66
CA THR A 116 -1.30 9.56 4.87
C THR A 116 -2.29 8.70 5.65
N ALA A 117 -3.54 8.63 5.19
CA ALA A 117 -4.54 7.71 5.72
C ALA A 117 -4.25 6.26 5.25
N GLY A 118 -3.18 5.68 5.79
CA GLY A 118 -2.68 4.36 5.44
C GLY A 118 -1.80 4.34 4.18
N ALA A 119 -1.08 3.23 4.02
CA ALA A 119 -0.16 3.02 2.90
C ALA A 119 -0.87 3.03 1.53
N THR A 120 -2.11 2.57 1.46
CA THR A 120 -2.89 2.57 0.21
C THR A 120 -3.08 3.99 -0.33
N GLN A 121 -3.31 4.99 0.53
CA GLN A 121 -3.37 6.38 0.08
C GLN A 121 -2.00 6.87 -0.40
N ALA A 122 -0.91 6.52 0.29
CA ALA A 122 0.44 6.89 -0.11
C ALA A 122 0.77 6.34 -1.51
N LEU A 123 0.54 5.05 -1.71
CA LEU A 123 0.76 4.34 -2.99
C LEU A 123 -0.09 4.97 -4.12
N PHE A 124 -1.39 5.14 -3.88
CA PHE A 124 -2.27 5.76 -4.87
C PHE A 124 -1.83 7.19 -5.22
N THR A 125 -1.48 7.99 -4.21
CA THR A 125 -1.07 9.38 -4.43
C THR A 125 0.25 9.48 -5.19
N ALA A 126 1.23 8.62 -4.86
CA ALA A 126 2.51 8.55 -5.57
C ALA A 126 2.31 8.19 -7.05
N ILE A 127 1.49 7.17 -7.32
CA ILE A 127 1.14 6.76 -8.69
C ILE A 127 0.41 7.89 -9.41
N ALA A 128 -0.60 8.50 -8.77
CA ALA A 128 -1.39 9.57 -9.38
C ALA A 128 -0.57 10.85 -9.67
N ALA A 129 0.47 11.10 -8.88
CA ALA A 129 1.34 12.26 -9.07
C ALA A 129 2.36 12.07 -10.20
N LEU A 130 2.77 10.84 -10.50
CA LEU A 130 3.94 10.56 -11.35
C LEU A 130 3.62 9.83 -12.66
N VAL A 131 2.52 9.07 -12.70
CA VAL A 131 2.13 8.27 -13.87
C VAL A 131 1.20 9.08 -14.76
N HIS A 132 1.55 9.18 -16.03
CA HIS A 132 0.77 9.87 -17.05
C HIS A 132 0.20 8.87 -18.06
N PRO A 133 -0.81 9.29 -18.86
CA PRO A 133 -1.35 8.44 -19.92
C PRO A 133 -0.26 7.95 -20.89
N GLY A 134 -0.16 6.63 -21.05
CA GLY A 134 0.81 5.98 -21.92
C GLY A 134 2.14 5.60 -21.25
N ASP A 135 2.39 6.03 -20.01
CA ASP A 135 3.51 5.55 -19.22
C ASP A 135 3.35 4.06 -18.90
N GLU A 136 4.47 3.36 -18.78
CA GLU A 136 4.53 1.97 -18.35
C GLU A 136 5.03 1.87 -16.91
N VAL A 137 4.36 1.03 -16.11
CA VAL A 137 4.75 0.76 -14.73
C VAL A 137 4.96 -0.73 -14.55
N ILE A 138 6.18 -1.12 -14.16
CA ILE A 138 6.52 -2.51 -13.89
C ILE A 138 6.07 -2.86 -12.48
N VAL A 139 5.34 -3.99 -12.35
CA VAL A 139 4.89 -4.58 -11.08
C VAL A 139 5.22 -6.07 -11.06
N PHE A 140 5.47 -6.63 -9.87
CA PHE A 140 5.83 -8.04 -9.73
C PHE A 140 4.61 -8.89 -9.39
N THR A 141 4.42 -10.01 -10.13
CA THR A 141 3.29 -10.92 -9.92
C THR A 141 3.72 -12.21 -9.20
N PRO A 142 2.83 -12.75 -8.31
CA PRO A 142 1.50 -12.25 -7.92
C PRO A 142 1.59 -10.87 -7.28
N VAL A 143 0.57 -10.02 -7.45
CA VAL A 143 0.63 -8.60 -7.13
C VAL A 143 -0.48 -8.20 -6.15
N TYR A 144 -0.19 -7.26 -5.26
CA TYR A 144 -1.22 -6.64 -4.43
C TYR A 144 -2.23 -5.90 -5.30
N ASP A 145 -3.51 -6.13 -5.03
CA ASP A 145 -4.63 -5.79 -5.91
C ASP A 145 -4.86 -4.27 -6.13
N SER A 146 -4.24 -3.41 -5.35
CA SER A 146 -4.41 -1.96 -5.48
C SER A 146 -3.49 -1.30 -6.51
N TYR A 147 -2.36 -1.92 -6.90
CA TYR A 147 -1.39 -1.24 -7.79
C TYR A 147 -1.93 -1.09 -9.20
N ALA A 148 -2.39 -2.19 -9.81
CA ALA A 148 -2.86 -2.16 -11.19
C ALA A 148 -4.03 -1.17 -11.40
N PRO A 149 -5.09 -1.16 -10.56
CA PRO A 149 -6.15 -0.18 -10.68
C PRO A 149 -5.69 1.27 -10.53
N ALA A 150 -4.73 1.54 -9.62
CA ALA A 150 -4.20 2.89 -9.44
C ALA A 150 -3.45 3.39 -10.68
N ILE A 151 -2.67 2.52 -11.33
CA ILE A 151 -1.93 2.81 -12.56
C ILE A 151 -2.91 3.06 -13.73
N GLU A 152 -3.86 2.16 -13.92
CA GLU A 152 -4.85 2.23 -15.01
C GLU A 152 -5.74 3.47 -14.91
N LEU A 153 -6.09 3.90 -13.68
CA LEU A 153 -6.85 5.13 -13.46
C LEU A 153 -6.12 6.38 -13.97
N GLN A 154 -4.80 6.37 -13.99
CA GLN A 154 -4.00 7.47 -14.54
C GLN A 154 -3.80 7.34 -16.06
N GLY A 155 -4.29 6.26 -16.68
CA GLY A 155 -4.04 5.96 -18.09
C GLY A 155 -2.68 5.33 -18.35
N GLY A 156 -2.00 4.91 -17.30
CA GLY A 156 -0.77 4.13 -17.38
C GLY A 156 -1.04 2.68 -17.78
N LYS A 157 -0.01 2.02 -18.28
CA LYS A 157 -0.02 0.61 -18.65
C LYS A 157 0.78 -0.20 -17.63
N VAL A 158 0.12 -1.23 -17.07
CA VAL A 158 0.80 -2.18 -16.19
C VAL A 158 1.64 -3.15 -17.01
N VAL A 159 2.90 -3.34 -16.60
CA VAL A 159 3.83 -4.31 -17.17
C VAL A 159 4.18 -5.31 -16.06
N TYR A 160 3.86 -6.58 -16.29
CA TYR A 160 4.02 -7.61 -15.28
C TYR A 160 5.37 -8.30 -15.39
N ALA A 161 6.08 -8.41 -14.26
CA ALA A 161 7.28 -9.20 -14.09
C ALA A 161 6.95 -10.39 -13.16
N ASP A 162 7.06 -11.61 -13.66
CA ASP A 162 6.63 -12.79 -12.92
C ASP A 162 7.67 -13.23 -11.89
N LEU A 163 7.21 -13.49 -10.67
CA LEU A 163 7.96 -14.16 -9.62
C LEU A 163 7.64 -15.65 -9.65
N ALA A 164 8.57 -16.46 -10.11
CA ALA A 164 8.35 -17.89 -10.27
C ALA A 164 8.42 -18.68 -8.95
N PRO A 165 7.44 -19.59 -8.69
CA PRO A 165 7.53 -20.49 -7.57
C PRO A 165 8.72 -21.47 -7.71
N PRO A 166 9.23 -22.07 -6.61
CA PRO A 166 8.77 -21.89 -5.24
C PRO A 166 9.39 -20.69 -4.51
N ALA A 167 10.43 -20.08 -5.07
CA ALA A 167 11.22 -19.07 -4.38
C ALA A 167 10.66 -17.65 -4.51
N TYR A 168 9.84 -17.39 -5.53
CA TYR A 168 9.27 -16.08 -5.82
C TYR A 168 10.32 -14.96 -5.81
N ARG A 169 11.46 -15.22 -6.47
CA ARG A 169 12.57 -14.27 -6.62
C ARG A 169 12.50 -13.58 -7.97
N PRO A 170 12.86 -12.28 -8.05
CA PRO A 170 12.93 -11.59 -9.33
C PRO A 170 14.00 -12.20 -10.25
N ASP A 171 13.65 -12.39 -11.52
CA ASP A 171 14.62 -12.57 -12.60
C ASP A 171 15.01 -11.19 -13.15
N TRP A 172 16.12 -10.68 -12.67
CA TRP A 172 16.54 -9.31 -13.00
C TRP A 172 16.91 -9.13 -14.48
N ALA A 173 17.32 -10.21 -15.17
CA ALA A 173 17.55 -10.15 -16.61
C ALA A 173 16.22 -10.00 -17.36
N ALA A 174 15.19 -10.74 -16.95
CA ALA A 174 13.84 -10.59 -17.48
C ALA A 174 13.26 -9.21 -17.16
N VAL A 175 13.44 -8.70 -15.95
CA VAL A 175 12.99 -7.35 -15.55
C VAL A 175 13.66 -6.28 -16.41
N ALA A 176 14.96 -6.36 -16.62
CA ALA A 176 15.70 -5.42 -17.48
C ALA A 176 15.16 -5.40 -18.92
N ALA A 177 14.77 -6.56 -19.45
CA ALA A 177 14.19 -6.68 -20.78
C ALA A 177 12.79 -6.04 -20.92
N LEU A 178 12.07 -5.82 -19.80
CA LEU A 178 10.77 -5.14 -19.77
C LEU A 178 10.91 -3.61 -19.80
N VAL A 179 12.08 -3.08 -19.49
CA VAL A 179 12.30 -1.63 -19.46
C VAL A 179 12.27 -1.05 -20.86
N THR A 180 11.47 -0.01 -21.04
CA THR A 180 11.34 0.74 -22.30
C THR A 180 11.50 2.24 -22.05
N PRO A 181 11.64 3.08 -23.07
CA PRO A 181 11.63 4.54 -22.89
C PRO A 181 10.33 5.09 -22.29
N ARG A 182 9.27 4.30 -22.18
CA ARG A 182 8.01 4.66 -21.52
C ARG A 182 7.94 4.20 -20.09
N THR A 183 8.90 3.40 -19.62
CA THR A 183 8.91 2.95 -18.23
C THR A 183 9.11 4.13 -17.30
N ARG A 184 8.07 4.49 -16.56
CA ARG A 184 8.06 5.60 -15.62
C ARG A 184 8.40 5.17 -14.21
N MET A 185 7.93 3.97 -13.80
CA MET A 185 8.01 3.52 -12.42
C MET A 185 8.20 2.01 -12.36
N ILE A 186 8.92 1.57 -11.34
CA ILE A 186 8.96 0.17 -10.90
C ILE A 186 8.41 0.14 -9.48
N VAL A 187 7.33 -0.63 -9.25
CA VAL A 187 6.78 -0.85 -7.92
C VAL A 187 7.38 -2.12 -7.34
N VAL A 188 8.07 -1.96 -6.22
CA VAL A 188 8.64 -3.09 -5.46
C VAL A 188 7.90 -3.27 -4.14
N ASN A 189 7.77 -4.51 -3.68
CA ASN A 189 7.16 -4.82 -2.40
C ASN A 189 8.00 -5.90 -1.69
N SER A 190 8.61 -5.53 -0.58
CA SER A 190 9.42 -6.46 0.21
C SER A 190 9.35 -6.09 1.69
N PRO A 191 9.03 -7.05 2.57
CA PRO A 191 8.55 -8.42 2.32
C PRO A 191 7.31 -8.43 1.43
N HIS A 192 7.21 -9.41 0.55
CA HIS A 192 6.28 -9.40 -0.58
C HIS A 192 4.89 -9.96 -0.22
N ASN A 193 3.85 -9.24 -0.57
CA ASN A 193 2.48 -9.71 -0.50
C ASN A 193 2.02 -10.17 -1.91
N PRO A 194 1.63 -11.46 -2.09
CA PRO A 194 1.23 -12.44 -1.07
C PRO A 194 2.29 -13.52 -0.77
N THR A 195 3.46 -13.51 -1.38
CA THR A 195 4.38 -14.68 -1.35
C THR A 195 5.22 -14.82 -0.08
N GLY A 196 5.37 -13.72 0.69
CA GLY A 196 6.25 -13.67 1.84
C GLY A 196 7.75 -13.66 1.50
N SER A 197 8.12 -13.58 0.22
CA SER A 197 9.52 -13.48 -0.16
C SER A 197 10.14 -12.16 0.30
N VAL A 198 11.38 -12.21 0.76
CA VAL A 198 12.14 -11.05 1.20
C VAL A 198 13.30 -10.83 0.24
N TRP A 199 13.39 -9.64 -0.32
CA TRP A 199 14.47 -9.31 -1.23
C TRP A 199 15.78 -9.06 -0.48
N THR A 200 16.88 -9.35 -1.15
CA THR A 200 18.23 -9.23 -0.59
C THR A 200 18.92 -7.96 -1.07
N ALA A 201 20.06 -7.65 -0.48
CA ALA A 201 20.93 -6.57 -0.96
C ALA A 201 21.35 -6.75 -2.42
N ASP A 202 21.57 -7.99 -2.87
CA ASP A 202 21.89 -8.29 -4.27
C ASP A 202 20.70 -7.98 -5.21
N ASP A 203 19.47 -8.23 -4.76
CA ASP A 203 18.27 -7.85 -5.53
C ASP A 203 18.18 -6.33 -5.68
N LEU A 204 18.41 -5.60 -4.60
CA LEU A 204 18.38 -4.13 -4.64
C LEU A 204 19.54 -3.56 -5.45
N ALA A 205 20.72 -4.18 -5.40
CA ALA A 205 21.85 -3.80 -6.27
C ALA A 205 21.53 -4.04 -7.75
N ALA A 206 20.85 -5.13 -8.09
CA ALA A 206 20.40 -5.40 -9.46
C ALA A 206 19.35 -4.40 -9.91
N LEU A 207 18.38 -4.06 -9.04
CA LEU A 207 17.41 -2.99 -9.32
C LEU A 207 18.11 -1.65 -9.56
N ALA A 208 19.06 -1.27 -8.68
CA ALA A 208 19.84 -0.04 -8.83
C ALA A 208 20.58 0.01 -10.19
N HIS A 209 21.13 -1.13 -10.62
CA HIS A 209 21.77 -1.23 -11.92
C HIS A 209 20.80 -1.00 -13.08
N ILE A 210 19.59 -1.53 -13.00
CA ILE A 210 18.54 -1.38 -14.04
C ILE A 210 18.08 0.07 -14.15
N VAL A 211 17.88 0.75 -13.01
CA VAL A 211 17.36 2.13 -13.02
C VAL A 211 18.44 3.21 -13.18
N ARG A 212 19.71 2.81 -13.14
CA ARG A 212 20.83 3.72 -13.37
C ARG A 212 20.69 4.38 -14.76
N ASP A 213 21.03 5.65 -14.83
CA ASP A 213 20.99 6.45 -16.07
C ASP A 213 19.60 6.51 -16.74
N THR A 214 18.53 6.32 -15.93
CA THR A 214 17.13 6.44 -16.37
C THR A 214 16.38 7.45 -15.51
N ASP A 215 15.19 7.87 -15.97
CA ASP A 215 14.24 8.69 -15.18
C ASP A 215 13.22 7.83 -14.41
N ILE A 216 13.47 6.53 -14.26
CA ILE A 216 12.57 5.62 -13.57
C ILE A 216 12.57 5.91 -12.08
N VAL A 217 11.38 6.07 -11.51
CA VAL A 217 11.14 6.19 -10.08
C VAL A 217 10.87 4.80 -9.50
N VAL A 218 11.43 4.50 -8.34
CA VAL A 218 11.12 3.30 -7.58
C VAL A 218 10.07 3.63 -6.53
N LEU A 219 8.92 2.97 -6.59
CA LEU A 219 7.92 3.01 -5.52
C LEU A 219 8.10 1.77 -4.66
N SER A 220 8.70 1.93 -3.47
CA SER A 220 9.01 0.84 -2.58
C SER A 220 7.95 0.71 -1.48
N ASP A 221 7.14 -0.33 -1.58
CA ASP A 221 6.16 -0.69 -0.56
C ASP A 221 6.80 -1.62 0.46
N GLU A 222 7.17 -1.05 1.59
CA GLU A 222 7.86 -1.70 2.70
C GLU A 222 6.97 -1.85 3.94
N VAL A 223 5.64 -1.93 3.76
CA VAL A 223 4.68 -2.01 4.88
C VAL A 223 4.90 -3.20 5.80
N TYR A 224 5.59 -4.25 5.35
CA TYR A 224 5.93 -5.44 6.12
C TYR A 224 7.37 -5.46 6.63
N GLU A 225 8.05 -4.32 6.69
CA GLU A 225 9.49 -4.21 7.02
C GLU A 225 9.92 -4.93 8.31
N HIS A 226 9.00 -5.09 9.28
CA HIS A 226 9.25 -5.79 10.55
C HIS A 226 8.73 -7.23 10.58
N MET A 227 8.06 -7.70 9.50
CA MET A 227 7.55 -9.07 9.39
C MET A 227 8.57 -9.97 8.70
N VAL A 228 9.73 -10.11 9.32
CA VAL A 228 10.83 -10.98 8.87
C VAL A 228 11.16 -11.97 9.97
N TYR A 229 11.50 -13.22 9.62
CA TYR A 229 11.65 -14.33 10.53
C TYR A 229 12.98 -15.05 10.28
N ASP A 230 13.31 -16.02 11.14
CA ASP A 230 14.47 -16.91 10.99
C ASP A 230 15.83 -16.18 10.84
N GLY A 231 15.96 -15.03 11.49
CA GLY A 231 17.19 -14.23 11.44
C GLY A 231 17.40 -13.46 10.13
N VAL A 232 16.44 -13.52 9.22
CA VAL A 232 16.44 -12.68 8.00
C VAL A 232 16.29 -11.22 8.41
N ARG A 233 17.05 -10.34 7.77
CA ARG A 233 16.91 -8.88 7.94
C ARG A 233 16.19 -8.30 6.74
N HIS A 234 15.27 -7.37 7.01
CA HIS A 234 14.68 -6.56 5.94
C HIS A 234 15.76 -5.69 5.29
N GLU A 235 15.82 -5.74 3.98
CA GLU A 235 16.69 -4.89 3.19
C GLU A 235 15.83 -3.80 2.52
N SER A 236 16.03 -2.56 2.98
CA SER A 236 15.29 -1.40 2.49
C SER A 236 16.05 -0.71 1.36
N VAL A 237 15.33 -0.17 0.38
CA VAL A 237 15.91 0.73 -0.64
C VAL A 237 16.60 1.95 -0.01
N MET A 238 16.22 2.30 1.21
CA MET A 238 16.82 3.40 1.97
C MET A 238 18.30 3.18 2.33
N ARG A 239 18.80 1.94 2.30
CA ARG A 239 20.22 1.61 2.53
C ARG A 239 21.10 1.81 1.29
N HIS A 240 20.50 1.98 0.12
CA HIS A 240 21.16 2.07 -1.16
C HIS A 240 21.07 3.50 -1.69
N PRO A 241 22.12 4.32 -1.60
CA PRO A 241 22.07 5.73 -1.99
C PRO A 241 21.54 5.96 -3.41
N GLU A 242 21.93 5.09 -4.35
CA GLU A 242 21.49 5.16 -5.75
C GLU A 242 19.98 4.92 -5.92
N LEU A 243 19.35 4.15 -4.99
CA LEU A 243 17.92 3.93 -4.95
C LEU A 243 17.21 5.01 -4.13
N LEU A 244 17.79 5.40 -2.99
CA LEU A 244 17.19 6.40 -2.09
C LEU A 244 16.85 7.70 -2.84
N GLU A 245 17.75 8.18 -3.69
CA GLU A 245 17.61 9.44 -4.45
C GLU A 245 16.42 9.43 -5.43
N ARG A 246 15.93 8.25 -5.80
CA ARG A 246 14.84 8.08 -6.79
C ARG A 246 13.68 7.24 -6.29
N SER A 247 13.62 7.00 -4.97
CA SER A 247 12.58 6.17 -4.39
C SER A 247 11.57 6.99 -3.61
N ILE A 248 10.31 6.56 -3.72
CA ILE A 248 9.27 6.87 -2.75
C ILE A 248 9.09 5.62 -1.91
N VAL A 249 9.40 5.72 -0.62
CA VAL A 249 9.27 4.60 0.31
C VAL A 249 7.96 4.73 1.08
N VAL A 250 7.18 3.67 1.08
CA VAL A 250 5.91 3.59 1.78
C VAL A 250 6.01 2.56 2.90
N SER A 251 5.77 2.99 4.12
CA SER A 251 5.66 2.15 5.31
C SER A 251 4.29 2.34 5.98
N SER A 252 4.00 1.59 7.03
CA SER A 252 2.71 1.64 7.71
C SER A 252 2.86 1.31 9.20
N PHE A 253 2.01 1.92 10.02
CA PHE A 253 1.87 1.54 11.44
C PHE A 253 0.89 0.37 11.65
N GLY A 254 0.12 0.00 10.64
CA GLY A 254 -0.94 -1.00 10.76
C GLY A 254 -0.48 -2.44 10.51
N LYS A 255 0.77 -2.66 10.11
CA LYS A 255 1.32 -3.98 9.80
C LYS A 255 2.51 -4.37 10.68
N THR A 256 3.01 -3.45 11.46
CA THR A 256 4.18 -3.64 12.33
C THR A 256 3.80 -3.72 13.80
#